data_4df7cd6c14782fdb9ff4b4292ee428c8
#
_entry.id   4df7cd6c14782fdb9ff4b4292ee428c8
#
_cell.length_a   1.000
_cell.length_b   1.000
_cell.length_c   1.000
_cell.angle_alpha   90.00
_cell.angle_beta   90.00
_cell.angle_gamma   90.00
#
_symmetry.space_group_name_H-M   'P 1'
#
loop_
_entity.id
_entity.type
_entity.pdbx_description
1 polymer ?
#
loop_
_entity_poly.entity_id
_entity_poly.type
_entity_poly.pdbx_seq_one_letter_code
_entity_poly.pdbx_strand_id
1 'polypeptide(L)'
;TAALRDMSVTRIVLTAEQIAEQAVTREIPDYYERDRRIDAVLTHRIWGLPVMLLMLMVIFYITIAGANYPSQWLSEAFGSLGEVLRNGLISLSVPKWLESVLIDGIYCVLTWVTSVMLPPMAIFFPMFTLLEDVGYLPRAAFNLDKYFSRSKACGKQALTMAMGLGCNAAGITGCRIIDSPRERLIAVLTNNFMPCNGRFPALITLIAVFFAAGASGAVSAAMLTGMIVLGAALTFLWSRILSGTVLKGMPASFALELPPYRRPQIGKVLVRSLLDRTVFVLGRAVTVAAPAGLVIWLMANVHAGDSTLLAICADFLDPVGRFLGMDGAIILAFILGFPANEIVIPIMLMIYMGQSTLTEAGDTAMLADILGRNGWTWVTALCVMVFMLCHFPCSTSCLTIKKETGSWKWTLAAMAIPTVTGLAICAVISWAARIFGII
;
A
#
# COMPACT_ATOMS: atom_id res chain seq x y z
N THR A 1 -21.64 -26.84 -16.26
CA THR A 1 -21.99 -25.44 -16.01
C THR A 1 -21.80 -25.12 -14.52
N ALA A 2 -21.55 -23.84 -14.14
CA ALA A 2 -21.32 -23.44 -12.75
C ALA A 2 -22.48 -23.87 -11.82
N ALA A 3 -23.74 -23.71 -12.25
CA ALA A 3 -24.92 -24.08 -11.48
C ALA A 3 -24.98 -25.60 -11.15
N LEU A 4 -24.58 -26.46 -12.07
CA LEU A 4 -24.51 -27.92 -11.82
C LEU A 4 -23.44 -28.27 -10.79
N ARG A 5 -22.32 -27.55 -10.81
CA ARG A 5 -21.22 -27.75 -9.87
C ARG A 5 -21.62 -27.29 -8.46
N ASP A 6 -22.27 -26.13 -8.36
CA ASP A 6 -22.79 -25.62 -7.07
C ASP A 6 -23.86 -26.56 -6.49
N MET A 7 -24.76 -27.08 -7.32
CA MET A 7 -25.74 -28.09 -6.89
C MET A 7 -25.07 -29.38 -6.39
N SER A 8 -24.02 -29.83 -7.09
CA SER A 8 -23.30 -31.06 -6.70
C SER A 8 -22.55 -30.86 -5.39
N VAL A 9 -21.87 -29.71 -5.19
CA VAL A 9 -21.18 -29.40 -3.96
C VAL A 9 -22.16 -29.28 -2.80
N THR A 10 -23.27 -28.56 -2.98
CA THR A 10 -24.32 -28.43 -1.98
C THR A 10 -24.88 -29.79 -1.54
N ARG A 11 -25.11 -30.70 -2.52
CA ARG A 11 -25.61 -32.02 -2.23
C ARG A 11 -24.60 -32.89 -1.46
N ILE A 12 -23.31 -32.79 -1.81
CA ILE A 12 -22.22 -33.49 -1.10
C ILE A 12 -22.13 -33.00 0.34
N VAL A 13 -22.20 -31.69 0.57
CA VAL A 13 -22.13 -31.09 1.90
C VAL A 13 -23.34 -31.53 2.75
N LEU A 14 -24.55 -31.43 2.21
CA LEU A 14 -25.78 -31.88 2.92
C LEU A 14 -25.72 -33.37 3.26
N THR A 15 -25.22 -34.21 2.35
CA THR A 15 -25.07 -35.65 2.61
C THR A 15 -24.03 -35.91 3.70
N ALA A 16 -22.90 -35.17 3.66
CA ALA A 16 -21.86 -35.27 4.68
C ALA A 16 -22.38 -34.83 6.07
N GLU A 17 -23.19 -33.76 6.14
CA GLU A 17 -23.83 -33.30 7.36
C GLU A 17 -24.79 -34.37 7.93
N GLN A 18 -25.62 -34.97 7.08
CA GLN A 18 -26.50 -36.05 7.50
C GLN A 18 -25.74 -37.28 8.07
N ILE A 19 -24.65 -37.67 7.41
CA ILE A 19 -23.78 -38.75 7.89
C ILE A 19 -23.15 -38.38 9.22
N ALA A 20 -22.65 -37.13 9.35
CA ALA A 20 -22.04 -36.65 10.56
C ALA A 20 -23.00 -36.57 11.74
N GLU A 21 -24.27 -36.15 11.53
CA GLU A 21 -25.29 -36.15 12.55
C GLU A 21 -25.64 -37.58 13.09
N GLN A 22 -25.53 -38.58 12.22
CA GLN A 22 -25.80 -39.97 12.63
C GLN A 22 -24.60 -40.66 13.27
N ALA A 23 -23.38 -40.30 12.87
CA ALA A 23 -22.14 -40.99 13.26
C ALA A 23 -21.40 -40.31 14.42
N VAL A 24 -21.63 -39.01 14.68
CA VAL A 24 -20.88 -38.23 15.67
C VAL A 24 -21.71 -38.02 16.92
N THR A 25 -21.39 -38.72 18.01
CA THR A 25 -21.87 -38.44 19.36
C THR A 25 -20.98 -37.36 19.99
N ARG A 26 -21.60 -36.21 20.31
CA ARG A 26 -20.89 -35.11 20.98
C ARG A 26 -20.97 -35.29 22.50
N GLU A 27 -19.81 -35.45 23.12
CA GLU A 27 -19.75 -35.53 24.60
C GLU A 27 -20.10 -34.21 25.29
N ILE A 28 -19.92 -33.05 24.59
CA ILE A 28 -20.30 -31.71 25.08
C ILE A 28 -21.22 -31.07 24.04
N PRO A 29 -22.56 -31.01 24.27
CA PRO A 29 -23.51 -30.48 23.30
C PRO A 29 -23.28 -29.03 22.91
N ASP A 30 -22.75 -28.18 23.81
CA ASP A 30 -22.63 -26.72 23.66
C ASP A 30 -21.25 -26.20 23.36
N TYR A 31 -20.26 -27.06 23.01
CA TYR A 31 -18.89 -26.67 22.80
C TYR A 31 -18.73 -25.51 21.74
N TYR A 32 -19.59 -25.52 20.75
CA TYR A 32 -19.57 -24.49 19.65
C TYR A 32 -20.69 -23.44 19.78
N GLU A 33 -21.49 -23.42 20.86
CA GLU A 33 -22.60 -22.46 20.98
C GLU A 33 -22.09 -21.01 21.02
N ARG A 34 -20.98 -20.76 21.74
CA ARG A 34 -20.31 -19.46 21.80
C ARG A 34 -19.83 -19.02 20.42
N ASP A 35 -19.21 -19.92 19.68
CA ASP A 35 -18.68 -19.64 18.34
C ASP A 35 -19.82 -19.32 17.38
N ARG A 36 -20.94 -20.06 17.44
CA ARG A 36 -22.15 -19.81 16.66
C ARG A 36 -22.77 -18.45 16.97
N ARG A 37 -22.83 -18.05 18.23
CA ARG A 37 -23.35 -16.72 18.62
C ARG A 37 -22.47 -15.59 18.09
N ILE A 38 -21.15 -15.73 18.15
CA ILE A 38 -20.22 -14.75 17.59
C ILE A 38 -20.35 -14.73 16.07
N ASP A 39 -20.40 -15.88 15.41
CA ASP A 39 -20.56 -15.99 13.97
C ASP A 39 -21.88 -15.40 13.48
N ALA A 40 -22.96 -15.56 14.24
CA ALA A 40 -24.28 -14.96 13.93
C ALA A 40 -24.19 -13.42 13.77
N VAL A 41 -23.30 -12.75 14.51
CA VAL A 41 -23.07 -11.31 14.39
C VAL A 41 -22.06 -11.00 13.29
N LEU A 42 -20.91 -11.70 13.28
CA LEU A 42 -19.79 -11.42 12.37
C LEU A 42 -20.10 -11.80 10.91
N THR A 43 -20.90 -12.84 10.68
CA THR A 43 -21.29 -13.27 9.34
C THR A 43 -22.70 -12.80 8.95
N HIS A 44 -23.31 -11.93 9.76
CA HIS A 44 -24.64 -11.41 9.48
C HIS A 44 -24.64 -10.55 8.20
N ARG A 45 -25.68 -10.75 7.37
CA ARG A 45 -25.79 -10.11 6.05
C ARG A 45 -25.72 -8.58 6.08
N ILE A 46 -26.22 -7.95 7.14
CA ILE A 46 -26.27 -6.49 7.31
C ILE A 46 -25.14 -6.03 8.25
N TRP A 47 -25.00 -6.68 9.41
CA TRP A 47 -24.07 -6.25 10.46
C TRP A 47 -22.62 -6.70 10.22
N GLY A 48 -22.40 -7.75 9.45
CA GLY A 48 -21.06 -8.28 9.21
C GLY A 48 -20.13 -7.27 8.52
N LEU A 49 -20.63 -6.51 7.52
CA LEU A 49 -19.84 -5.50 6.83
C LEU A 49 -19.49 -4.29 7.72
N PRO A 50 -20.43 -3.64 8.46
CA PRO A 50 -20.11 -2.58 9.40
C PRO A 50 -19.11 -2.99 10.48
N VAL A 51 -19.27 -4.19 11.06
CA VAL A 51 -18.32 -4.70 12.08
C VAL A 51 -16.93 -4.89 11.50
N MET A 52 -16.84 -5.41 10.27
CA MET A 52 -15.56 -5.55 9.57
C MET A 52 -14.90 -4.20 9.31
N LEU A 53 -15.64 -3.20 8.85
CA LEU A 53 -15.12 -1.86 8.60
C LEU A 53 -14.70 -1.18 9.91
N LEU A 54 -15.47 -1.36 10.98
CA LEU A 54 -15.11 -0.84 12.30
C LEU A 54 -13.81 -1.47 12.81
N MET A 55 -13.67 -2.79 12.70
CA MET A 55 -12.45 -3.49 13.10
C MET A 55 -11.23 -3.02 12.30
N LEU A 56 -11.39 -2.86 10.99
CA LEU A 56 -10.35 -2.33 10.13
C LEU A 56 -9.96 -0.90 10.52
N MET A 57 -10.96 -0.04 10.78
CA MET A 57 -10.75 1.33 11.25
C MET A 57 -9.98 1.37 12.57
N VAL A 58 -10.32 0.52 13.52
CA VAL A 58 -9.61 0.44 14.82
C VAL A 58 -8.16 0.03 14.63
N ILE A 59 -7.87 -0.96 13.77
CA ILE A 59 -6.50 -1.37 13.48
C ILE A 59 -5.70 -0.22 12.85
N PHE A 60 -6.29 0.47 11.87
CA PHE A 60 -5.61 1.62 11.26
C PHE A 60 -5.40 2.76 12.23
N TYR A 61 -6.40 3.07 13.05
CA TYR A 61 -6.26 4.11 14.07
C TYR A 61 -5.11 3.80 15.04
N ILE A 62 -5.05 2.58 15.57
CA ILE A 62 -3.97 2.16 16.47
C ILE A 62 -2.61 2.17 15.74
N THR A 63 -2.59 1.75 14.48
CA THR A 63 -1.34 1.73 13.70
C THR A 63 -0.83 3.14 13.45
N ILE A 64 -1.68 4.06 12.99
CA ILE A 64 -1.28 5.43 12.66
C ILE A 64 -0.96 6.21 13.94
N ALA A 65 -1.87 6.24 14.92
CA ALA A 65 -1.67 6.97 16.15
C ALA A 65 -0.51 6.40 16.98
N GLY A 66 -0.39 5.07 17.02
CA GLY A 66 0.68 4.39 17.78
C GLY A 66 2.04 4.48 17.11
N ALA A 67 2.11 4.67 15.78
CA ALA A 67 3.38 4.75 15.07
C ALA A 67 4.02 6.15 15.13
N ASN A 68 3.22 7.21 15.27
CA ASN A 68 3.72 8.58 15.19
C ASN A 68 4.85 8.86 16.20
N TYR A 69 4.63 8.56 17.48
CA TYR A 69 5.62 8.79 18.51
C TYR A 69 6.93 8.00 18.33
N PRO A 70 6.87 6.66 18.10
CA PRO A 70 8.08 5.89 17.79
C PRO A 70 8.79 6.35 16.51
N SER A 71 8.07 6.79 15.47
CA SER A 71 8.65 7.30 14.24
C SER A 71 9.43 8.58 14.45
N GLN A 72 8.87 9.53 15.22
CA GLN A 72 9.57 10.76 15.58
C GLN A 72 10.81 10.49 16.41
N TRP A 73 10.68 9.69 17.47
CA TRP A 73 11.82 9.32 18.30
C TRP A 73 12.94 8.64 17.49
N LEU A 74 12.57 7.77 16.56
CA LEU A 74 13.54 7.08 15.71
C LEU A 74 14.20 8.05 14.73
N SER A 75 13.44 8.99 14.17
CA SER A 75 13.97 10.06 13.30
C SER A 75 14.96 10.95 14.04
N GLU A 76 14.64 11.38 15.26
CA GLU A 76 15.53 12.19 16.10
C GLU A 76 16.81 11.42 16.49
N ALA A 77 16.67 10.13 16.86
CA ALA A 77 17.79 9.27 17.18
C ALA A 77 18.73 9.05 15.99
N PHE A 78 18.16 8.85 14.80
CA PHE A 78 18.96 8.75 13.57
C PHE A 78 19.56 10.10 13.15
N GLY A 79 18.85 11.21 13.36
CA GLY A 79 19.37 12.56 13.14
C GLY A 79 20.61 12.82 13.99
N SER A 80 20.52 12.58 15.30
CA SER A 80 21.65 12.75 16.21
C SER A 80 22.83 11.81 15.89
N LEU A 81 22.55 10.57 15.52
CA LEU A 81 23.58 9.63 15.05
C LEU A 81 24.25 10.12 13.75
N GLY A 82 23.47 10.70 12.85
CA GLY A 82 23.98 11.30 11.61
C GLY A 82 24.96 12.43 11.88
N GLU A 83 24.67 13.30 12.85
CA GLU A 83 25.59 14.36 13.27
C GLU A 83 26.90 13.81 13.88
N VAL A 84 26.80 12.78 14.70
CA VAL A 84 27.98 12.11 15.25
C VAL A 84 28.83 11.49 14.15
N LEU A 85 28.20 10.79 13.21
CA LEU A 85 28.90 10.20 12.05
C LEU A 85 29.55 11.29 11.18
N ARG A 86 28.85 12.41 10.93
CA ARG A 86 29.38 13.56 10.19
C ARG A 86 30.60 14.15 10.87
N ASN A 87 30.54 14.41 12.16
CA ASN A 87 31.64 14.92 12.94
C ASN A 87 32.83 13.93 12.96
N GLY A 88 32.56 12.64 13.04
CA GLY A 88 33.57 11.57 12.93
C GLY A 88 34.28 11.57 11.59
N LEU A 89 33.54 11.71 10.46
CA LEU A 89 34.13 11.79 9.12
C LEU A 89 34.98 13.04 8.94
N ILE A 90 34.55 14.19 9.48
CA ILE A 90 35.31 15.44 9.47
C ILE A 90 36.61 15.30 10.25
N SER A 91 36.55 14.65 11.42
CA SER A 91 37.76 14.41 12.26
C SER A 91 38.77 13.51 11.58
N LEU A 92 38.34 12.59 10.72
CA LEU A 92 39.15 11.71 9.89
C LEU A 92 39.66 12.40 8.62
N SER A 93 39.38 13.71 8.45
CA SER A 93 39.75 14.50 7.26
C SER A 93 39.24 13.90 5.94
N VAL A 94 38.06 13.27 5.96
CA VAL A 94 37.45 12.73 4.74
C VAL A 94 37.07 13.87 3.80
N PRO A 95 37.26 13.75 2.46
CA PRO A 95 36.86 14.75 1.49
C PRO A 95 35.36 15.09 1.61
N LYS A 96 34.99 16.37 1.54
CA LYS A 96 33.61 16.87 1.69
C LYS A 96 32.61 16.17 0.75
N TRP A 97 33.01 15.86 -0.48
CA TRP A 97 32.14 15.17 -1.43
C TRP A 97 31.77 13.75 -0.94
N LEU A 98 32.73 13.04 -0.32
CA LEU A 98 32.50 11.67 0.19
C LEU A 98 31.66 11.71 1.47
N GLU A 99 31.89 12.68 2.35
CA GLU A 99 31.04 12.92 3.52
C GLU A 99 29.59 13.17 3.09
N SER A 100 29.35 14.07 2.13
CA SER A 100 28.01 14.38 1.62
C SER A 100 27.34 13.18 0.95
N VAL A 101 28.06 12.39 0.14
CA VAL A 101 27.56 11.13 -0.44
C VAL A 101 27.07 10.17 0.64
N LEU A 102 27.89 9.97 1.67
CA LEU A 102 27.60 9.00 2.72
C LEU A 102 26.47 9.45 3.64
N ILE A 103 26.50 10.71 4.08
CA ILE A 103 25.53 11.24 5.05
C ILE A 103 24.27 11.76 4.35
N ASP A 104 24.40 12.71 3.42
CA ASP A 104 23.24 13.35 2.80
C ASP A 104 22.58 12.46 1.73
N GLY A 105 23.35 11.61 1.06
CA GLY A 105 22.85 10.67 0.07
C GLY A 105 22.33 9.38 0.70
N ILE A 106 23.24 8.52 1.11
CA ILE A 106 22.92 7.14 1.50
C ILE A 106 22.24 7.11 2.87
N TYR A 107 22.87 7.69 3.90
CA TYR A 107 22.39 7.62 5.27
C TYR A 107 21.04 8.32 5.43
N CYS A 108 20.85 9.50 4.90
CA CYS A 108 19.62 10.28 4.97
C CYS A 108 18.42 9.49 4.42
N VAL A 109 18.51 8.95 3.20
CA VAL A 109 17.43 8.17 2.59
C VAL A 109 17.16 6.87 3.36
N LEU A 110 18.21 6.21 3.82
CA LEU A 110 18.11 4.95 4.56
C LEU A 110 17.43 5.14 5.91
N THR A 111 17.81 6.17 6.66
CA THR A 111 17.21 6.50 7.96
C THR A 111 15.80 7.00 7.84
N TRP A 112 15.52 7.82 6.81
CA TRP A 112 14.16 8.25 6.48
C TRP A 112 13.22 7.07 6.25
N VAL A 113 13.56 6.19 5.31
CA VAL A 113 12.76 4.99 5.00
C VAL A 113 12.59 4.12 6.25
N THR A 114 13.63 3.96 7.06
CA THR A 114 13.56 3.14 8.27
C THR A 114 12.66 3.75 9.34
N SER A 115 12.81 5.06 9.62
CA SER A 115 12.03 5.74 10.67
C SER A 115 10.54 5.82 10.36
N VAL A 116 10.18 5.98 9.08
CA VAL A 116 8.78 6.08 8.66
C VAL A 116 8.14 4.70 8.48
N MET A 117 8.86 3.69 8.00
CA MET A 117 8.27 2.38 7.70
C MET A 117 8.25 1.41 8.90
N LEU A 118 9.30 1.41 9.75
CA LEU A 118 9.45 0.41 10.81
C LEU A 118 8.33 0.46 11.86
N PRO A 119 7.98 1.60 12.47
CA PRO A 119 6.98 1.63 13.53
C PRO A 119 5.57 1.23 13.09
N PRO A 120 5.02 1.74 11.96
CA PRO A 120 3.72 1.28 11.50
C PRO A 120 3.69 -0.22 11.18
N MET A 121 4.75 -0.76 10.59
CA MET A 121 4.83 -2.19 10.29
C MET A 121 4.90 -3.03 11.57
N ALA A 122 5.66 -2.57 12.58
CA ALA A 122 5.81 -3.26 13.85
C ALA A 122 4.50 -3.31 14.66
N ILE A 123 3.57 -2.41 14.41
CA ILE A 123 2.23 -2.40 15.02
C ILE A 123 1.24 -3.19 14.16
N PHE A 124 1.17 -2.89 12.87
CA PHE A 124 0.18 -3.45 11.96
C PHE A 124 0.30 -4.98 11.80
N PHE A 125 1.50 -5.51 11.58
CA PHE A 125 1.66 -6.93 11.34
C PHE A 125 1.28 -7.81 12.54
N PRO A 126 1.68 -7.52 13.79
CA PRO A 126 1.19 -8.27 14.95
C PRO A 126 -0.32 -8.21 15.11
N MET A 127 -0.93 -7.02 14.95
CA MET A 127 -2.40 -6.88 15.06
C MET A 127 -3.12 -7.71 14.00
N PHE A 128 -2.66 -7.66 12.76
CA PHE A 128 -3.26 -8.43 11.68
C PHE A 128 -3.07 -9.95 11.88
N THR A 129 -1.88 -10.36 12.34
CA THR A 129 -1.61 -11.78 12.64
C THR A 129 -2.43 -12.29 13.84
N LEU A 130 -2.69 -11.43 14.84
CA LEU A 130 -3.61 -11.75 15.93
C LEU A 130 -5.03 -12.01 15.43
N LEU A 131 -5.54 -11.20 14.49
CA LEU A 131 -6.87 -11.42 13.88
C LEU A 131 -6.90 -12.72 13.05
N GLU A 132 -5.79 -13.04 12.39
CA GLU A 132 -5.62 -14.30 11.67
C GLU A 132 -5.68 -15.48 12.63
N ASP A 133 -4.92 -15.42 13.72
CA ASP A 133 -4.80 -16.51 14.72
C ASP A 133 -6.11 -16.74 15.48
N VAL A 134 -6.86 -15.68 15.80
CA VAL A 134 -8.21 -15.76 16.39
C VAL A 134 -9.22 -16.41 15.43
N GLY A 135 -8.97 -16.41 14.12
CA GLY A 135 -9.89 -16.94 13.11
C GLY A 135 -10.91 -15.92 12.58
N TYR A 136 -10.67 -14.62 12.80
CA TYR A 136 -11.55 -13.57 12.29
C TYR A 136 -11.49 -13.41 10.77
N LEU A 137 -10.30 -13.57 10.18
CA LEU A 137 -10.09 -13.32 8.75
C LEU A 137 -10.95 -14.21 7.83
N PRO A 138 -11.14 -15.52 8.10
CA PRO A 138 -12.08 -16.33 7.31
C PRO A 138 -13.52 -15.78 7.29
N ARG A 139 -14.00 -15.22 8.42
CA ARG A 139 -15.35 -14.63 8.52
C ARG A 139 -15.47 -13.36 7.66
N ALA A 140 -14.43 -12.53 7.69
CA ALA A 140 -14.36 -11.35 6.83
C ALA A 140 -14.37 -11.73 5.33
N ALA A 141 -13.62 -12.78 4.94
CA ALA A 141 -13.62 -13.30 3.58
C ALA A 141 -15.00 -13.82 3.16
N PHE A 142 -15.71 -14.51 4.04
CA PHE A 142 -17.05 -15.03 3.80
C PHE A 142 -18.03 -13.90 3.48
N ASN A 143 -18.05 -12.83 4.28
CA ASN A 143 -18.93 -11.69 4.08
C ASN A 143 -18.72 -11.01 2.71
N LEU A 144 -17.50 -10.98 2.23
CA LEU A 144 -17.12 -10.30 1.00
C LEU A 144 -17.19 -11.19 -0.24
N ASP A 145 -17.22 -12.51 -0.09
CA ASP A 145 -17.17 -13.45 -1.21
C ASP A 145 -18.28 -13.20 -2.24
N LYS A 146 -19.48 -12.87 -1.80
CA LYS A 146 -20.60 -12.52 -2.68
C LYS A 146 -20.30 -11.35 -3.62
N TYR A 147 -19.55 -10.36 -3.15
CA TYR A 147 -19.18 -9.17 -3.94
C TYR A 147 -18.03 -9.49 -4.89
N PHE A 148 -17.04 -10.26 -4.42
CA PHE A 148 -15.89 -10.66 -5.19
C PHE A 148 -16.23 -11.67 -6.30
N SER A 149 -17.10 -12.61 -6.05
CA SER A 149 -17.56 -13.61 -7.03
C SER A 149 -18.22 -12.97 -8.26
N ARG A 150 -18.92 -11.83 -8.09
CA ARG A 150 -19.47 -11.03 -9.20
C ARG A 150 -18.37 -10.49 -10.13
N SER A 151 -17.19 -10.23 -9.61
CA SER A 151 -16.03 -9.77 -10.35
C SER A 151 -15.12 -10.91 -10.83
N LYS A 152 -15.58 -12.16 -10.72
CA LYS A 152 -14.82 -13.39 -11.01
C LYS A 152 -13.52 -13.50 -10.20
N ALA A 153 -13.52 -12.94 -9.01
CA ALA A 153 -12.46 -12.98 -8.03
C ALA A 153 -12.89 -13.82 -6.82
N CYS A 154 -11.93 -14.32 -6.04
CA CYS A 154 -12.19 -15.10 -4.83
C CYS A 154 -12.41 -14.19 -3.63
N GLY A 155 -13.32 -14.54 -2.71
CA GLY A 155 -13.54 -13.81 -1.47
C GLY A 155 -12.30 -13.68 -0.58
N LYS A 156 -11.37 -14.64 -0.64
CA LYS A 156 -10.06 -14.55 0.02
C LYS A 156 -9.22 -13.35 -0.45
N GLN A 157 -9.48 -12.83 -1.68
CA GLN A 157 -8.80 -11.62 -2.19
C GLN A 157 -9.11 -10.38 -1.33
N ALA A 158 -10.27 -10.32 -0.68
CA ALA A 158 -10.60 -9.24 0.24
C ALA A 158 -9.62 -9.12 1.40
N LEU A 159 -9.15 -10.26 1.91
CA LEU A 159 -8.15 -10.30 2.97
C LEU A 159 -6.80 -9.77 2.50
N THR A 160 -6.40 -10.16 1.29
CA THR A 160 -5.14 -9.69 0.72
C THR A 160 -5.18 -8.20 0.41
N MET A 161 -6.34 -7.65 0.02
CA MET A 161 -6.57 -6.22 -0.12
C MET A 161 -6.49 -5.49 1.22
N ALA A 162 -7.12 -6.03 2.27
CA ALA A 162 -7.03 -5.46 3.63
C ALA A 162 -5.58 -5.45 4.14
N MET A 163 -4.81 -6.53 3.90
CA MET A 163 -3.37 -6.57 4.19
C MET A 163 -2.60 -5.54 3.34
N GLY A 164 -3.01 -5.34 2.09
CA GLY A 164 -2.44 -4.38 1.16
C GLY A 164 -2.56 -2.93 1.62
N LEU A 165 -3.64 -2.57 2.32
CA LEU A 165 -3.81 -1.26 2.95
C LEU A 165 -2.73 -0.98 4.01
N GLY A 166 -2.25 -2.00 4.72
CA GLY A 166 -1.10 -1.85 5.60
C GLY A 166 0.21 -1.82 4.81
N CYS A 167 0.46 -2.89 4.03
CA CYS A 167 1.66 -3.01 3.19
C CYS A 167 1.36 -3.90 1.98
N ASN A 168 1.58 -3.38 0.77
CA ASN A 168 1.35 -4.13 -0.46
C ASN A 168 2.21 -5.41 -0.53
N ALA A 169 3.45 -5.39 -0.08
CA ALA A 169 4.29 -6.60 -0.01
C ALA A 169 3.69 -7.67 0.90
N ALA A 170 3.06 -7.28 2.01
CA ALA A 170 2.35 -8.20 2.89
C ALA A 170 1.08 -8.75 2.23
N GLY A 171 0.30 -7.89 1.56
CA GLY A 171 -0.87 -8.31 0.78
C GLY A 171 -0.51 -9.33 -0.30
N ILE A 172 0.58 -9.11 -1.04
CA ILE A 172 1.10 -10.04 -2.06
C ILE A 172 1.50 -11.39 -1.43
N THR A 173 2.22 -11.36 -0.31
CA THR A 173 2.56 -12.60 0.41
C THR A 173 1.31 -13.30 0.94
N GLY A 174 0.32 -12.52 1.42
CA GLY A 174 -0.98 -13.01 1.87
C GLY A 174 -1.78 -13.73 0.78
N CYS A 175 -1.52 -13.45 -0.52
CA CYS A 175 -2.18 -14.15 -1.62
C CYS A 175 -1.93 -15.67 -1.62
N ARG A 176 -0.99 -16.18 -0.82
CA ARG A 176 -0.77 -17.62 -0.63
C ARG A 176 -1.98 -18.36 -0.05
N ILE A 177 -2.87 -17.64 0.67
CA ILE A 177 -4.12 -18.21 1.19
C ILE A 177 -5.12 -18.58 0.09
N ILE A 178 -4.90 -18.08 -1.15
CA ILE A 178 -5.76 -18.37 -2.30
C ILE A 178 -5.29 -19.67 -2.94
N ASP A 179 -6.15 -20.69 -2.96
CA ASP A 179 -5.80 -22.04 -3.39
C ASP A 179 -5.58 -22.12 -4.91
N SER A 180 -6.41 -21.41 -5.68
CA SER A 180 -6.32 -21.38 -7.14
C SER A 180 -5.10 -20.57 -7.60
N PRO A 181 -4.12 -21.16 -8.31
CA PRO A 181 -2.95 -20.43 -8.82
C PRO A 181 -3.33 -19.25 -9.72
N ARG A 182 -4.42 -19.40 -10.50
CA ARG A 182 -4.97 -18.36 -11.35
C ARG A 182 -5.49 -17.17 -10.57
N GLU A 183 -6.32 -17.42 -9.59
CA GLU A 183 -6.92 -16.37 -8.74
C GLU A 183 -5.87 -15.71 -7.86
N ARG A 184 -4.92 -16.50 -7.37
CA ARG A 184 -3.74 -15.99 -6.66
C ARG A 184 -2.97 -15.00 -7.52
N LEU A 185 -2.73 -15.32 -8.79
CA LEU A 185 -2.03 -14.43 -9.71
C LEU A 185 -2.82 -13.15 -9.99
N ILE A 186 -4.14 -13.23 -10.18
CA ILE A 186 -5.02 -12.06 -10.33
C ILE A 186 -4.92 -11.18 -9.08
N ALA A 187 -5.02 -11.76 -7.89
CA ALA A 187 -4.91 -11.02 -6.63
C ALA A 187 -3.54 -10.32 -6.48
N VAL A 188 -2.45 -11.00 -6.84
CA VAL A 188 -1.09 -10.41 -6.84
C VAL A 188 -0.99 -9.22 -7.78
N LEU A 189 -1.51 -9.34 -9.02
CA LEU A 189 -1.43 -8.29 -10.04
C LEU A 189 -2.27 -7.05 -9.69
N THR A 190 -3.38 -7.25 -8.98
CA THR A 190 -4.33 -6.17 -8.68
C THR A 190 -4.15 -5.57 -7.28
N ASN A 191 -3.35 -6.20 -6.40
CA ASN A 191 -3.18 -5.74 -5.02
C ASN A 191 -2.62 -4.32 -4.92
N ASN A 192 -1.84 -3.86 -5.92
CA ASN A 192 -1.21 -2.54 -5.89
C ASN A 192 -2.20 -1.36 -6.04
N PHE A 193 -3.43 -1.60 -6.47
CA PHE A 193 -4.48 -0.57 -6.48
C PHE A 193 -4.95 -0.18 -5.07
N MET A 194 -4.66 -1.01 -4.06
CA MET A 194 -4.94 -0.63 -2.67
C MET A 194 -3.85 0.28 -2.15
N PRO A 195 -4.21 1.49 -1.65
CA PRO A 195 -3.24 2.40 -1.07
C PRO A 195 -2.65 1.79 0.20
N CYS A 196 -1.33 1.66 0.25
CA CYS A 196 -0.64 1.17 1.45
C CYS A 196 -0.36 2.31 2.44
N ASN A 197 0.06 1.96 3.66
CA ASN A 197 0.37 2.93 4.70
C ASN A 197 1.37 4.02 4.26
N GLY A 198 2.34 3.67 3.41
CA GLY A 198 3.31 4.64 2.86
C GLY A 198 2.72 5.64 1.86
N ARG A 199 1.53 5.40 1.33
CA ARG A 199 0.82 6.34 0.46
C ARG A 199 -0.13 7.26 1.23
N PHE A 200 -0.61 6.85 2.40
CA PHE A 200 -1.58 7.62 3.18
C PHE A 200 -1.06 8.99 3.62
N PRO A 201 0.17 9.16 4.15
CA PRO A 201 0.66 10.48 4.55
C PRO A 201 0.59 11.48 3.39
N ALA A 202 1.08 11.09 2.20
CA ALA A 202 1.06 11.92 1.03
C ALA A 202 -0.36 12.29 0.58
N LEU A 203 -1.30 11.32 0.56
CA LEU A 203 -2.70 11.56 0.24
C LEU A 203 -3.36 12.51 1.25
N ILE A 204 -3.16 12.28 2.54
CA ILE A 204 -3.71 13.13 3.62
C ILE A 204 -3.18 14.55 3.51
N THR A 205 -1.89 14.71 3.28
CA THR A 205 -1.25 16.03 3.14
C THR A 205 -1.81 16.79 1.93
N LEU A 206 -1.92 16.15 0.77
CA LEU A 206 -2.49 16.80 -0.42
C LEU A 206 -3.97 17.16 -0.25
N ILE A 207 -4.74 16.29 0.41
CA ILE A 207 -6.13 16.59 0.76
C ILE A 207 -6.21 17.79 1.70
N ALA A 208 -5.35 17.83 2.73
CA ALA A 208 -5.33 18.93 3.69
C ALA A 208 -4.99 20.27 3.01
N VAL A 209 -4.02 20.28 2.11
CA VAL A 209 -3.55 21.50 1.44
C VAL A 209 -4.57 22.02 0.42
N PHE A 210 -5.12 21.17 -0.44
CA PHE A 210 -5.91 21.62 -1.60
C PHE A 210 -7.42 21.53 -1.44
N PHE A 211 -7.91 20.64 -0.57
CA PHE A 211 -9.33 20.34 -0.47
C PHE A 211 -9.94 20.58 0.91
N ALA A 212 -9.10 20.61 1.95
CA ALA A 212 -9.57 20.82 3.32
C ALA A 212 -9.16 22.19 3.91
N ALA A 213 -8.53 23.07 3.12
CA ALA A 213 -8.21 24.41 3.55
C ALA A 213 -9.50 25.19 3.89
N GLY A 214 -9.83 25.27 5.20
CA GLY A 214 -11.08 25.88 5.70
C GLY A 214 -12.31 24.96 5.71
N ALA A 215 -12.21 23.70 5.32
CA ALA A 215 -13.30 22.72 5.39
C ALA A 215 -13.20 21.84 6.64
N SER A 216 -14.32 21.25 7.05
CA SER A 216 -14.37 20.33 8.20
C SER A 216 -13.54 19.06 7.93
N GLY A 217 -13.01 18.44 8.97
CA GLY A 217 -12.31 17.14 8.88
C GLY A 217 -13.13 16.03 8.20
N ALA A 218 -14.44 16.21 8.10
CA ALA A 218 -15.35 15.31 7.37
C ALA A 218 -15.04 15.27 5.85
N VAL A 219 -14.65 16.40 5.24
CA VAL A 219 -14.29 16.45 3.81
C VAL A 219 -13.01 15.66 3.56
N SER A 220 -12.00 15.82 4.41
CA SER A 220 -10.76 15.02 4.31
C SER A 220 -11.03 13.53 4.44
N ALA A 221 -11.84 13.14 5.41
CA ALA A 221 -12.23 11.74 5.61
C ALA A 221 -13.02 11.19 4.41
N ALA A 222 -13.95 11.98 3.84
CA ALA A 222 -14.73 11.58 2.67
C ALA A 222 -13.84 11.41 1.43
N MET A 223 -12.89 12.30 1.17
CA MET A 223 -11.97 12.21 0.03
C MET A 223 -11.02 11.01 0.18
N LEU A 224 -10.44 10.79 1.36
CA LEU A 224 -9.59 9.63 1.61
C LEU A 224 -10.36 8.32 1.43
N THR A 225 -11.59 8.27 1.95
CA THR A 225 -12.49 7.13 1.74
C THR A 225 -12.79 6.94 0.25
N GLY A 226 -13.05 8.02 -0.48
CA GLY A 226 -13.24 7.99 -1.94
C GLY A 226 -12.04 7.38 -2.67
N MET A 227 -10.82 7.72 -2.27
CA MET A 227 -9.59 7.13 -2.86
C MET A 227 -9.48 5.63 -2.57
N ILE A 228 -9.82 5.18 -1.36
CA ILE A 228 -9.82 3.75 -1.02
C ILE A 228 -10.88 3.00 -1.85
N VAL A 229 -12.08 3.57 -1.97
CA VAL A 229 -13.18 3.00 -2.77
C VAL A 229 -12.78 2.95 -4.26
N LEU A 230 -12.13 3.98 -4.78
CA LEU A 230 -11.59 3.98 -6.15
C LEU A 230 -10.59 2.86 -6.35
N GLY A 231 -9.65 2.67 -5.42
CA GLY A 231 -8.68 1.56 -5.45
C GLY A 231 -9.35 0.19 -5.47
N ALA A 232 -10.36 -0.01 -4.62
CA ALA A 232 -11.16 -1.23 -4.61
C ALA A 232 -11.92 -1.44 -5.94
N ALA A 233 -12.54 -0.39 -6.48
CA ALA A 233 -13.24 -0.46 -7.76
C ALA A 233 -12.30 -0.81 -8.93
N LEU A 234 -11.11 -0.22 -8.98
CA LEU A 234 -10.07 -0.57 -9.95
C LEU A 234 -9.58 -2.02 -9.78
N THR A 235 -9.45 -2.50 -8.56
CA THR A 235 -9.13 -3.90 -8.28
C THR A 235 -10.19 -4.84 -8.86
N PHE A 236 -11.48 -4.55 -8.63
CA PHE A 236 -12.56 -5.34 -9.21
C PHE A 236 -12.60 -5.28 -10.73
N LEU A 237 -12.41 -4.10 -11.30
CA LEU A 237 -12.39 -3.90 -12.75
C LEU A 237 -11.28 -4.74 -13.40
N TRP A 238 -10.06 -4.63 -12.88
CA TRP A 238 -8.92 -5.37 -13.42
C TRP A 238 -9.01 -6.87 -13.15
N SER A 239 -9.54 -7.30 -12.01
CA SER A 239 -9.82 -8.71 -11.74
C SER A 239 -10.77 -9.28 -12.80
N ARG A 240 -11.81 -8.54 -13.17
CA ARG A 240 -12.76 -8.94 -14.22
C ARG A 240 -12.10 -8.98 -15.61
N ILE A 241 -11.30 -7.96 -15.97
CA ILE A 241 -10.59 -7.88 -17.24
C ILE A 241 -9.60 -9.04 -17.38
N LEU A 242 -8.73 -9.24 -16.38
CA LEU A 242 -7.72 -10.31 -16.39
C LEU A 242 -8.37 -11.68 -16.44
N SER A 243 -9.47 -11.88 -15.71
CA SER A 243 -10.23 -13.12 -15.72
C SER A 243 -10.92 -13.40 -17.07
N GLY A 244 -11.24 -12.37 -17.84
CA GLY A 244 -11.85 -12.50 -19.18
C GLY A 244 -10.86 -12.61 -20.33
N THR A 245 -9.63 -12.13 -20.13
CA THR A 245 -8.63 -11.99 -21.21
C THR A 245 -7.45 -12.95 -21.07
N VAL A 246 -6.47 -12.61 -20.26
CA VAL A 246 -5.18 -13.31 -20.14
C VAL A 246 -5.29 -14.57 -19.28
N LEU A 247 -6.03 -14.48 -18.18
CA LEU A 247 -6.17 -15.53 -17.17
C LEU A 247 -7.57 -16.16 -17.24
N LYS A 248 -7.97 -16.63 -18.45
CA LYS A 248 -9.26 -17.27 -18.66
C LYS A 248 -9.38 -18.54 -17.83
N GLY A 249 -10.55 -18.77 -17.25
CA GLY A 249 -10.88 -19.97 -16.48
C GLY A 249 -12.14 -19.80 -15.65
N MET A 250 -12.65 -20.91 -15.13
CA MET A 250 -13.78 -20.86 -14.19
C MET A 250 -13.26 -20.46 -12.80
N PRO A 251 -13.99 -19.61 -12.07
CA PRO A 251 -13.67 -19.34 -10.68
C PRO A 251 -13.66 -20.65 -9.88
N ALA A 252 -12.73 -20.77 -8.94
CA ALA A 252 -12.73 -21.89 -8.02
C ALA A 252 -14.00 -21.85 -7.17
N SER A 253 -14.61 -23.00 -6.94
CA SER A 253 -15.72 -23.07 -5.97
C SER A 253 -15.13 -22.81 -4.58
N PHE A 254 -15.63 -21.78 -3.91
CA PHE A 254 -15.18 -21.41 -2.59
C PHE A 254 -16.00 -22.21 -1.56
N ALA A 255 -15.41 -23.29 -1.06
CA ALA A 255 -15.90 -23.93 0.16
C ALA A 255 -15.09 -23.35 1.31
N LEU A 256 -15.68 -22.45 2.09
CA LEU A 256 -15.06 -21.89 3.27
C LEU A 256 -15.44 -22.72 4.48
N GLU A 257 -14.52 -23.52 4.97
CA GLU A 257 -14.63 -24.04 6.32
C GLU A 257 -14.26 -22.91 7.30
N LEU A 258 -15.19 -22.54 8.16
CA LEU A 258 -14.94 -21.58 9.24
C LEU A 258 -14.20 -22.30 10.37
N PRO A 259 -12.89 -22.07 10.57
CA PRO A 259 -12.18 -22.71 11.66
C PRO A 259 -12.74 -22.25 13.01
N PRO A 260 -12.72 -23.09 14.06
CA PRO A 260 -13.15 -22.68 15.39
C PRO A 260 -12.27 -21.53 15.91
N TYR A 261 -12.85 -20.68 16.76
CA TYR A 261 -12.08 -19.60 17.39
C TYR A 261 -11.01 -20.20 18.32
N ARG A 262 -9.79 -19.68 18.15
CA ARG A 262 -8.64 -20.10 18.97
C ARG A 262 -8.21 -18.97 19.88
N ARG A 263 -7.71 -19.31 21.06
CA ARG A 263 -7.06 -18.32 21.93
C ARG A 263 -5.71 -17.95 21.30
N PRO A 264 -5.47 -16.66 21.00
CA PRO A 264 -4.26 -16.25 20.34
C PRO A 264 -3.04 -16.46 21.25
N GLN A 265 -1.97 -16.98 20.67
CA GLN A 265 -0.69 -17.13 21.38
C GLN A 265 0.13 -15.85 21.26
N ILE A 266 -0.28 -14.80 22.00
CA ILE A 266 0.22 -13.42 21.85
C ILE A 266 1.75 -13.34 21.78
N GLY A 267 2.47 -13.99 22.66
CA GLY A 267 3.95 -13.94 22.66
C GLY A 267 4.57 -14.52 21.38
N LYS A 268 4.10 -15.69 20.93
CA LYS A 268 4.60 -16.30 19.69
C LYS A 268 4.21 -15.49 18.45
N VAL A 269 3.00 -14.96 18.44
CA VAL A 269 2.51 -14.11 17.35
C VAL A 269 3.33 -12.85 17.23
N LEU A 270 3.60 -12.15 18.36
CA LEU A 270 4.43 -10.96 18.40
C LEU A 270 5.84 -11.21 17.86
N VAL A 271 6.54 -12.21 18.42
CA VAL A 271 7.93 -12.51 18.03
C VAL A 271 7.99 -12.91 16.55
N ARG A 272 7.12 -13.80 16.10
CA ARG A 272 7.09 -14.26 14.72
C ARG A 272 6.73 -13.14 13.74
N SER A 273 5.79 -12.30 14.09
CA SER A 273 5.37 -11.17 13.25
C SER A 273 6.46 -10.11 13.11
N LEU A 274 7.16 -9.80 14.21
CA LEU A 274 8.27 -8.85 14.20
C LEU A 274 9.47 -9.40 13.42
N LEU A 275 9.90 -10.63 13.69
CA LEU A 275 11.09 -11.19 13.05
C LEU A 275 10.84 -11.59 11.61
N ASP A 276 9.81 -12.39 11.35
CA ASP A 276 9.60 -12.98 10.01
C ASP A 276 8.98 -12.00 9.01
N ARG A 277 8.20 -11.02 9.47
CA ARG A 277 7.51 -10.07 8.58
C ARG A 277 8.16 -8.70 8.59
N THR A 278 8.31 -8.06 9.76
CA THR A 278 8.79 -6.67 9.84
C THR A 278 10.28 -6.56 9.48
N VAL A 279 11.14 -7.33 10.12
CA VAL A 279 12.59 -7.26 9.84
C VAL A 279 12.92 -7.69 8.42
N PHE A 280 12.22 -8.70 7.89
CA PHE A 280 12.47 -9.18 6.54
C PHE A 280 12.03 -8.17 5.46
N VAL A 281 10.90 -7.48 5.64
CA VAL A 281 10.44 -6.42 4.72
C VAL A 281 11.35 -5.20 4.83
N LEU A 282 11.72 -4.81 6.05
CA LEU A 282 12.66 -3.71 6.30
C LEU A 282 14.03 -3.98 5.66
N GLY A 283 14.58 -5.20 5.81
CA GLY A 283 15.86 -5.56 5.19
C GLY A 283 15.86 -5.38 3.67
N ARG A 284 14.74 -5.70 3.01
CA ARG A 284 14.58 -5.45 1.58
C ARG A 284 14.44 -3.96 1.24
N ALA A 285 13.76 -3.19 2.06
CA ALA A 285 13.64 -1.75 1.87
C ALA A 285 15.01 -1.08 1.96
N VAL A 286 15.79 -1.42 2.98
CA VAL A 286 17.14 -0.92 3.22
C VAL A 286 18.09 -1.26 2.07
N THR A 287 18.07 -2.49 1.55
CA THR A 287 18.96 -2.89 0.43
C THR A 287 18.69 -2.11 -0.86
N VAL A 288 17.50 -1.56 -1.05
CA VAL A 288 17.17 -0.74 -2.21
C VAL A 288 17.29 0.75 -1.90
N ALA A 289 17.01 1.17 -0.66
CA ALA A 289 17.08 2.57 -0.26
C ALA A 289 18.51 3.13 -0.32
N ALA A 290 19.52 2.35 0.05
CA ALA A 290 20.91 2.79 0.04
C ALA A 290 21.41 3.16 -1.39
N PRO A 291 21.32 2.29 -2.40
CA PRO A 291 21.70 2.65 -3.76
C PRO A 291 20.81 3.75 -4.37
N ALA A 292 19.54 3.80 -3.99
CA ALA A 292 18.66 4.86 -4.45
C ALA A 292 19.04 6.23 -3.86
N GLY A 293 19.40 6.28 -2.59
CA GLY A 293 19.92 7.49 -1.96
C GLY A 293 21.17 8.02 -2.67
N LEU A 294 22.07 7.12 -3.07
CA LEU A 294 23.23 7.47 -3.88
C LEU A 294 22.81 8.07 -5.24
N VAL A 295 21.85 7.46 -5.94
CA VAL A 295 21.35 7.96 -7.23
C VAL A 295 20.70 9.34 -7.07
N ILE A 296 19.84 9.52 -6.06
CA ILE A 296 19.18 10.80 -5.77
C ILE A 296 20.23 11.88 -5.48
N TRP A 297 21.22 11.57 -4.64
CA TRP A 297 22.30 12.49 -4.32
C TRP A 297 23.11 12.88 -5.56
N LEU A 298 23.50 11.89 -6.40
CA LEU A 298 24.22 12.16 -7.65
C LEU A 298 23.43 13.09 -8.57
N MET A 299 22.13 12.83 -8.75
CA MET A 299 21.27 13.67 -9.59
C MET A 299 21.11 15.09 -9.04
N ALA A 300 21.11 15.25 -7.71
CA ALA A 300 20.97 16.55 -7.05
C ALA A 300 22.26 17.37 -7.02
N ASN A 301 23.42 16.72 -6.98
CA ASN A 301 24.71 17.40 -6.78
C ASN A 301 25.58 17.46 -8.05
N VAL A 302 25.32 16.64 -9.07
CA VAL A 302 26.02 16.71 -10.36
C VAL A 302 25.38 17.80 -11.20
N HIS A 303 26.20 18.79 -11.57
CA HIS A 303 25.80 19.89 -12.44
C HIS A 303 26.25 19.62 -13.87
N ALA A 304 25.37 19.88 -14.82
CA ALA A 304 25.70 19.92 -16.25
C ALA A 304 25.40 21.34 -16.77
N GLY A 305 26.43 22.20 -16.79
CA GLY A 305 26.26 23.64 -16.97
C GLY A 305 25.75 24.31 -15.69
N ASP A 306 24.75 25.18 -15.81
CA ASP A 306 24.19 25.96 -14.71
C ASP A 306 23.07 25.20 -13.94
N SER A 307 22.68 24.02 -14.42
CA SER A 307 21.56 23.25 -13.85
C SER A 307 22.02 21.92 -13.26
N THR A 308 21.34 21.44 -12.23
CA THR A 308 21.53 20.10 -11.68
C THR A 308 20.99 19.05 -12.66
N LEU A 309 21.55 17.85 -12.63
CA LEU A 309 21.05 16.74 -13.45
C LEU A 309 19.58 16.44 -13.10
N LEU A 310 19.20 16.64 -11.85
CA LEU A 310 17.83 16.51 -11.36
C LEU A 310 16.88 17.48 -12.08
N ALA A 311 17.25 18.77 -12.20
CA ALA A 311 16.47 19.78 -12.90
C ALA A 311 16.36 19.47 -14.40
N ILE A 312 17.46 19.08 -15.04
CA ILE A 312 17.46 18.71 -16.47
C ILE A 312 16.53 17.53 -16.75
N CYS A 313 16.55 16.50 -15.89
CA CYS A 313 15.64 15.36 -16.03
C CYS A 313 14.18 15.76 -15.78
N ALA A 314 13.91 16.65 -14.84
CA ALA A 314 12.57 17.18 -14.61
C ALA A 314 12.05 17.96 -15.82
N ASP A 315 12.87 18.86 -16.39
CA ASP A 315 12.52 19.63 -17.59
C ASP A 315 12.28 18.72 -18.81
N PHE A 316 13.07 17.66 -18.95
CA PHE A 316 12.87 16.66 -20.02
C PHE A 316 11.52 15.93 -19.90
N LEU A 317 11.07 15.65 -18.67
CA LEU A 317 9.80 14.97 -18.40
C LEU A 317 8.60 15.94 -18.40
N ASP A 318 8.83 17.26 -18.38
CA ASP A 318 7.78 18.27 -18.25
C ASP A 318 6.70 18.22 -19.35
N PRO A 319 7.01 18.00 -20.64
CA PRO A 319 5.98 17.88 -21.68
C PRO A 319 5.03 16.71 -21.41
N VAL A 320 5.55 15.59 -20.90
CA VAL A 320 4.73 14.43 -20.53
C VAL A 320 3.91 14.73 -19.27
N GLY A 321 4.52 15.40 -18.29
CA GLY A 321 3.87 15.83 -17.07
C GLY A 321 2.67 16.72 -17.36
N ARG A 322 2.86 17.77 -18.12
CA ARG A 322 1.80 18.71 -18.51
C ARG A 322 0.65 18.04 -19.26
N PHE A 323 0.95 17.06 -20.12
CA PHE A 323 -0.10 16.28 -20.78
C PHE A 323 -1.00 15.54 -19.78
N LEU A 324 -0.42 15.08 -18.67
CA LEU A 324 -1.08 14.33 -17.60
C LEU A 324 -1.70 15.22 -16.50
N GLY A 325 -1.61 16.56 -16.63
CA GLY A 325 -2.06 17.50 -15.57
C GLY A 325 -1.11 17.59 -14.37
N MET A 326 0.13 17.18 -14.56
CA MET A 326 1.24 17.23 -13.60
C MET A 326 2.41 18.01 -14.22
N ASP A 327 3.56 18.03 -13.59
CA ASP A 327 4.81 18.56 -14.15
C ASP A 327 5.91 17.47 -14.17
N GLY A 328 7.06 17.80 -14.77
CA GLY A 328 8.18 16.88 -14.86
C GLY A 328 8.80 16.55 -13.51
N ALA A 329 8.78 17.49 -12.55
CA ALA A 329 9.29 17.28 -11.20
C ALA A 329 8.47 16.22 -10.46
N ILE A 330 7.13 16.24 -10.61
CA ILE A 330 6.23 15.23 -10.05
C ILE A 330 6.55 13.86 -10.62
N ILE A 331 6.64 13.72 -11.94
CA ILE A 331 6.92 12.43 -12.58
C ILE A 331 8.30 11.89 -12.14
N LEU A 332 9.31 12.75 -12.12
CA LEU A 332 10.65 12.38 -11.67
C LEU A 332 10.65 11.93 -10.21
N ALA A 333 9.91 12.63 -9.34
CA ALA A 333 9.76 12.26 -7.93
C ALA A 333 9.13 10.87 -7.76
N PHE A 334 8.15 10.50 -8.57
CA PHE A 334 7.59 9.14 -8.58
C PHE A 334 8.61 8.10 -9.03
N ILE A 335 9.40 8.39 -10.06
CA ILE A 335 10.44 7.47 -10.56
C ILE A 335 11.51 7.25 -9.48
N LEU A 336 12.01 8.31 -8.88
CA LEU A 336 13.01 8.25 -7.81
C LEU A 336 12.45 7.72 -6.49
N GLY A 337 11.15 7.85 -6.27
CA GLY A 337 10.40 7.27 -5.15
C GLY A 337 10.19 5.76 -5.22
N PHE A 338 10.69 5.08 -6.26
CA PHE A 338 10.57 3.63 -6.42
C PHE A 338 11.04 2.80 -5.20
N PRO A 339 12.08 3.15 -4.44
CA PRO A 339 12.46 2.44 -3.22
C PRO A 339 11.35 2.39 -2.18
N ALA A 340 10.71 3.55 -1.95
CA ALA A 340 9.69 3.73 -0.93
C ALA A 340 8.76 4.89 -1.33
N ASN A 341 7.46 4.66 -1.29
CA ASN A 341 6.46 5.65 -1.72
C ASN A 341 6.44 6.91 -0.82
N GLU A 342 6.94 6.80 0.39
CA GLU A 342 7.01 7.88 1.37
C GLU A 342 7.95 9.01 0.97
N ILE A 343 8.98 8.72 0.16
CA ILE A 343 9.97 9.73 -0.24
C ILE A 343 9.55 10.56 -1.45
N VAL A 344 8.41 10.27 -2.08
CA VAL A 344 7.94 10.99 -3.28
C VAL A 344 7.75 12.48 -3.01
N ILE A 345 7.03 12.86 -1.94
CA ILE A 345 6.83 14.28 -1.60
C ILE A 345 8.15 14.96 -1.20
N PRO A 346 8.98 14.40 -0.32
CA PRO A 346 10.31 14.94 -0.04
C PRO A 346 11.19 15.17 -1.27
N ILE A 347 11.22 14.23 -2.22
CA ILE A 347 11.98 14.39 -3.48
C ILE A 347 11.41 15.54 -4.32
N MET A 348 10.09 15.61 -4.43
CA MET A 348 9.42 16.66 -5.17
C MET A 348 9.73 18.05 -4.58
N LEU A 349 9.67 18.19 -3.25
CA LEU A 349 10.05 19.42 -2.56
C LEU A 349 11.53 19.75 -2.79
N MET A 350 12.41 18.76 -2.73
CA MET A 350 13.84 18.94 -3.02
C MET A 350 14.05 19.51 -4.44
N ILE A 351 13.30 19.04 -5.44
CA ILE A 351 13.36 19.56 -6.82
C ILE A 351 12.88 21.01 -6.86
N TYR A 352 11.71 21.32 -6.27
CA TYR A 352 11.13 22.67 -6.31
C TYR A 352 11.94 23.70 -5.54
N MET A 353 12.58 23.31 -4.46
CA MET A 353 13.41 24.19 -3.65
C MET A 353 14.87 24.27 -4.12
N GLY A 354 15.25 23.44 -5.12
CA GLY A 354 16.64 23.37 -5.61
C GLY A 354 17.63 22.91 -4.53
N GLN A 355 17.18 22.07 -3.61
CA GLN A 355 18.02 21.58 -2.51
C GLN A 355 18.74 20.29 -2.89
N SER A 356 19.88 20.04 -2.26
CA SER A 356 20.71 18.85 -2.49
C SER A 356 20.37 17.67 -1.56
N THR A 357 19.45 17.89 -0.61
CA THR A 357 19.03 16.89 0.41
C THR A 357 17.53 16.77 0.47
N LEU A 358 17.03 15.61 0.93
CA LEU A 358 15.62 15.42 1.17
C LEU A 358 15.12 16.38 2.25
N THR A 359 13.99 17.04 1.96
CA THR A 359 13.44 18.08 2.84
C THR A 359 11.99 17.73 3.20
N GLU A 360 11.65 17.92 4.47
CA GLU A 360 10.26 17.98 4.93
C GLU A 360 9.73 19.41 4.88
N ALA A 361 8.49 19.55 4.46
CA ALA A 361 7.76 20.78 4.75
C ALA A 361 7.37 20.75 6.24
N GLY A 362 7.96 21.63 7.01
CA GLY A 362 7.71 21.69 8.46
C GLY A 362 6.26 22.04 8.84
N ASP A 363 5.50 22.66 7.92
CA ASP A 363 4.09 23.03 8.12
C ASP A 363 3.31 22.90 6.81
N THR A 364 2.01 22.56 6.91
CA THR A 364 1.07 22.50 5.79
C THR A 364 0.94 23.81 5.04
N ALA A 365 1.07 24.95 5.74
CA ALA A 365 1.04 26.28 5.15
C ALA A 365 2.26 26.53 4.25
N MET A 366 3.46 26.15 4.71
CA MET A 366 4.69 26.24 3.91
C MET A 366 4.60 25.36 2.66
N LEU A 367 4.08 24.15 2.81
CA LEU A 367 3.87 23.25 1.68
C LEU A 367 2.90 23.84 0.65
N ALA A 368 1.78 24.41 1.12
CA ALA A 368 0.80 25.07 0.25
C ALA A 368 1.42 26.24 -0.55
N ASP A 369 2.28 27.05 0.08
CA ASP A 369 2.98 28.14 -0.59
C ASP A 369 3.98 27.64 -1.64
N ILE A 370 4.78 26.63 -1.31
CA ILE A 370 5.75 26.04 -2.27
C ILE A 370 5.01 25.45 -3.47
N LEU A 371 3.96 24.65 -3.26
CA LEU A 371 3.20 24.04 -4.32
C LEU A 371 2.46 25.09 -5.17
N GLY A 372 1.88 26.10 -4.53
CA GLY A 372 1.20 27.22 -5.21
C GLY A 372 2.14 28.01 -6.11
N ARG A 373 3.36 28.32 -5.65
CA ARG A 373 4.40 29.02 -6.47
C ARG A 373 4.86 28.21 -7.67
N ASN A 374 4.80 26.88 -7.58
CA ASN A 374 5.11 25.99 -8.69
C ASN A 374 3.89 25.65 -9.58
N GLY A 375 2.83 26.44 -9.51
CA GLY A 375 1.67 26.34 -10.40
C GLY A 375 0.72 25.18 -10.13
N TRP A 376 0.74 24.62 -8.92
CA TRP A 376 -0.20 23.57 -8.55
C TRP A 376 -1.62 24.10 -8.45
N THR A 377 -2.52 23.38 -9.07
CA THR A 377 -3.96 23.60 -8.98
C THR A 377 -4.62 22.41 -8.25
N TRP A 378 -5.88 22.54 -7.87
CA TRP A 378 -6.64 21.41 -7.32
C TRP A 378 -6.74 20.23 -8.31
N VAL A 379 -6.70 20.50 -9.63
CA VAL A 379 -6.66 19.44 -10.66
C VAL A 379 -5.33 18.71 -10.65
N THR A 380 -4.20 19.44 -10.53
CA THR A 380 -2.87 18.84 -10.37
C THR A 380 -2.83 17.97 -9.13
N ALA A 381 -3.34 18.46 -7.99
CA ALA A 381 -3.41 17.69 -6.77
C ALA A 381 -4.25 16.41 -6.93
N LEU A 382 -5.40 16.49 -7.62
CA LEU A 382 -6.24 15.33 -7.91
C LEU A 382 -5.50 14.32 -8.82
N CYS A 383 -4.83 14.78 -9.88
CA CYS A 383 -4.03 13.92 -10.75
C CYS A 383 -2.91 13.21 -9.98
N VAL A 384 -2.19 13.94 -9.10
CA VAL A 384 -1.14 13.36 -8.25
C VAL A 384 -1.71 12.34 -7.29
N MET A 385 -2.86 12.60 -6.66
CA MET A 385 -3.52 11.64 -5.76
C MET A 385 -3.93 10.37 -6.49
N VAL A 386 -4.53 10.49 -7.68
CA VAL A 386 -4.92 9.34 -8.52
C VAL A 386 -3.69 8.58 -8.99
N PHE A 387 -2.64 9.29 -9.41
CA PHE A 387 -1.40 8.65 -9.81
C PHE A 387 -0.69 7.99 -8.63
N MET A 388 -0.70 8.61 -7.44
CA MET A 388 -0.22 8.01 -6.20
C MET A 388 -0.94 6.70 -5.88
N LEU A 389 -2.24 6.62 -6.16
CA LEU A 389 -3.01 5.37 -6.01
C LEU A 389 -2.61 4.31 -7.05
N CYS A 390 -2.38 4.71 -8.29
CA CYS A 390 -2.25 3.83 -9.45
C CYS A 390 -0.83 3.66 -10.00
N HIS A 391 0.19 4.35 -9.46
CA HIS A 391 1.55 4.19 -9.96
C HIS A 391 2.13 2.80 -9.62
N PHE A 392 3.28 2.47 -10.21
CA PHE A 392 3.94 1.18 -9.99
C PHE A 392 4.20 0.88 -8.50
N PRO A 393 4.20 -0.41 -8.09
CA PRO A 393 4.49 -0.80 -6.72
C PRO A 393 5.94 -0.47 -6.34
N CYS A 394 6.17 -0.20 -5.05
CA CYS A 394 7.53 0.03 -4.54
C CYS A 394 8.43 -1.20 -4.77
N SER A 395 9.74 -1.00 -4.71
CA SER A 395 10.76 -2.02 -4.95
C SER A 395 10.55 -3.29 -4.13
N THR A 396 10.22 -3.14 -2.84
CA THR A 396 9.92 -4.27 -1.93
C THR A 396 8.75 -5.10 -2.42
N SER A 397 7.69 -4.45 -2.92
CA SER A 397 6.54 -5.14 -3.51
C SER A 397 6.92 -5.85 -4.79
N CYS A 398 7.70 -5.22 -5.69
CA CYS A 398 8.19 -5.84 -6.93
C CYS A 398 9.03 -7.09 -6.65
N LEU A 399 9.98 -7.02 -5.71
CA LEU A 399 10.78 -8.17 -5.29
C LEU A 399 9.93 -9.28 -4.68
N THR A 400 8.86 -8.91 -3.97
CA THR A 400 7.90 -9.88 -3.41
C THR A 400 7.09 -10.55 -4.52
N ILE A 401 6.58 -9.78 -5.49
CA ILE A 401 5.86 -10.34 -6.66
C ILE A 401 6.76 -11.33 -7.41
N LYS A 402 8.02 -10.95 -7.68
CA LYS A 402 8.98 -11.86 -8.32
C LYS A 402 9.14 -13.16 -7.53
N LYS A 403 9.27 -13.07 -6.20
CA LYS A 403 9.41 -14.24 -5.33
C LYS A 403 8.17 -15.13 -5.35
N GLU A 404 6.96 -14.55 -5.29
CA GLU A 404 5.70 -15.29 -5.23
C GLU A 404 5.28 -15.87 -6.59
N THR A 405 5.62 -15.20 -7.70
CA THR A 405 5.25 -15.65 -9.04
C THR A 405 6.36 -16.43 -9.76
N GLY A 406 7.59 -16.34 -9.27
CA GLY A 406 8.78 -16.93 -9.93
C GLY A 406 9.15 -16.27 -11.28
N SER A 407 8.47 -15.18 -11.68
CA SER A 407 8.57 -14.63 -13.04
C SER A 407 8.71 -13.12 -13.08
N TRP A 408 9.69 -12.62 -13.81
CA TRP A 408 9.82 -11.21 -14.13
C TRP A 408 8.69 -10.67 -15.02
N LYS A 409 8.12 -11.50 -15.88
CA LYS A 409 7.00 -11.10 -16.76
C LYS A 409 5.80 -10.65 -15.95
N TRP A 410 5.45 -11.38 -14.90
CA TRP A 410 4.34 -11.03 -14.00
C TRP A 410 4.67 -9.83 -13.11
N THR A 411 5.93 -9.65 -12.74
CA THR A 411 6.37 -8.46 -12.02
C THR A 411 6.22 -7.21 -12.88
N LEU A 412 6.67 -7.25 -14.13
CA LEU A 412 6.50 -6.15 -15.08
C LEU A 412 5.02 -5.88 -15.38
N ALA A 413 4.19 -6.92 -15.51
CA ALA A 413 2.74 -6.76 -15.67
C ALA A 413 2.11 -6.07 -14.45
N ALA A 414 2.52 -6.44 -13.23
CA ALA A 414 2.04 -5.83 -12.00
C ALA A 414 2.51 -4.37 -11.82
N MET A 415 3.59 -3.97 -12.48
CA MET A 415 4.02 -2.55 -12.58
C MET A 415 3.23 -1.83 -13.67
N ALA A 416 3.11 -2.42 -14.86
CA ALA A 416 2.52 -1.78 -16.03
C ALA A 416 1.00 -1.55 -15.87
N ILE A 417 0.26 -2.52 -15.35
CA ILE A 417 -1.20 -2.45 -15.23
C ILE A 417 -1.65 -1.22 -14.42
N PRO A 418 -1.21 -1.02 -13.16
CA PRO A 418 -1.64 0.14 -12.42
C PRO A 418 -1.08 1.44 -13.00
N THR A 419 0.18 1.46 -13.47
CA THR A 419 0.79 2.68 -14.01
C THR A 419 0.06 3.17 -15.25
N VAL A 420 -0.21 2.30 -16.23
CA VAL A 420 -0.97 2.65 -17.44
C VAL A 420 -2.38 3.11 -17.10
N THR A 421 -3.02 2.46 -16.12
CA THR A 421 -4.35 2.88 -15.63
C THR A 421 -4.29 4.28 -15.03
N GLY A 422 -3.30 4.57 -14.18
CA GLY A 422 -3.12 5.88 -13.58
C GLY A 422 -2.86 6.96 -14.62
N LEU A 423 -1.95 6.71 -15.57
CA LEU A 423 -1.67 7.63 -16.66
C LEU A 423 -2.91 7.92 -17.51
N ALA A 424 -3.70 6.89 -17.84
CA ALA A 424 -4.93 7.04 -18.61
C ALA A 424 -5.98 7.89 -17.87
N ILE A 425 -6.17 7.64 -16.56
CA ILE A 425 -7.11 8.42 -15.75
C ILE A 425 -6.64 9.87 -15.62
N CYS A 426 -5.37 10.12 -15.34
CA CYS A 426 -4.80 11.47 -15.26
C CYS A 426 -4.93 12.22 -16.58
N ALA A 427 -4.65 11.57 -17.72
CA ALA A 427 -4.83 12.18 -19.04
C ALA A 427 -6.29 12.58 -19.29
N VAL A 428 -7.26 11.74 -18.91
CA VAL A 428 -8.69 12.06 -19.03
C VAL A 428 -9.07 13.24 -18.13
N ILE A 429 -8.61 13.27 -16.87
CA ILE A 429 -8.87 14.39 -15.95
C ILE A 429 -8.27 15.69 -16.50
N SER A 430 -7.01 15.66 -16.93
CA SER A 430 -6.31 16.82 -17.49
C SER A 430 -6.99 17.34 -18.76
N TRP A 431 -7.37 16.45 -19.66
CA TRP A 431 -8.08 16.79 -20.88
C TRP A 431 -9.45 17.41 -20.61
N ALA A 432 -10.23 16.81 -19.70
CA ALA A 432 -11.51 17.37 -19.27
C ALA A 432 -11.33 18.76 -18.65
N ALA A 433 -10.35 18.95 -17.76
CA ALA A 433 -10.08 20.24 -17.13
C ALA A 433 -9.74 21.34 -18.16
N ARG A 434 -9.01 21.00 -19.22
CA ARG A 434 -8.70 21.94 -20.33
C ARG A 434 -9.94 22.31 -21.15
N ILE A 435 -10.82 21.34 -21.43
CA ILE A 435 -12.07 21.62 -22.17
C ILE A 435 -12.96 22.59 -21.39
N PHE A 436 -13.03 22.43 -20.07
CA PHE A 436 -13.81 23.32 -19.21
C PHE A 436 -13.09 24.62 -18.86
N GLY A 437 -11.88 24.86 -19.38
CA GLY A 437 -11.13 26.11 -19.14
C GLY A 437 -10.67 26.27 -17.68
N ILE A 438 -10.45 25.15 -16.95
CA ILE A 438 -10.04 25.16 -15.55
C ILE A 438 -8.50 25.25 -15.41
N ILE A 439 -7.77 24.81 -16.46
CA ILE A 439 -6.29 24.86 -16.59
C ILE A 439 -5.95 25.40 -17.97
#